data_d1d95d9be4ba96ecc03812f951fabbe6
#
_entry.id   d1d95d9be4ba96ecc03812f951fabbe6
#
_cell.length_a   1.000
_cell.length_b   1.000
_cell.length_c   1.000
_cell.angle_alpha   90.00
_cell.angle_beta   90.00
_cell.angle_gamma   90.00
#
_symmetry.space_group_name_H-M   'P 1'
#
loop_
_entity.id
_entity.type
_entity.pdbx_description
1 polymer ?
#
loop_
_entity_poly.entity_id
_entity_poly.type
_entity_poly.pdbx_seq_one_letter_code
_entity_poly.pdbx_strand_id
1 'polypeptide(L)'
;MLKSTLNAFTDINGVARAAAITGTVELANLIPPTVTYESRGNLLIIGEAEQLLHVVDQFLALNSVTLLATDTKTYDSKTSHTLYYSQAVSVKGYLGAFDVHCRIEHDATTFETNGLETNLAKIAIGRQCFDLVLDMTATGVMNVEIPAAGYYALGQRSEAQVSAKLAALVEDLPAMIGTFDKPKYFRLNPDLCAHSSRSIKGCDRCIDACPAGALSSDGVAIAIDPYLCQGVGTCATACPTEAISYALPDPQITQNFVHSVLARYKQDGGQSPTLLLYGERDTAAVIKALAVLPTSVITIALEELATVGIDTWFSALAYGAHQVLLATNTQYIPATIDTVLTNELTIAQNFLTELGYDADRICLFDFADSANFEAYEAALITPIETALTGTKREKLFTVLEALNQTSPAQPTYSAVAANAPYGSVTCKTEDCTLCMSCVAVCPTRALHAIGDRPGLLFVEQDCIQCGMCETACPEKVITLEAGFNWDWQARKANKLVHEEPAACCISCGKPFAPASMVKMLTEKLQRHSHFQGEAIRRLSMCEDCRVRDIFEKMEQDPQSQTRV
;
A
#
# COMPACT_ATOMS: atom_id res chain seq x y z
N MET A 1 -25.09 12.95 18.19
CA MET A 1 -24.54 14.29 18.02
C MET A 1 -24.50 14.71 16.57
N LEU A 2 -23.82 14.05 15.65
CA LEU A 2 -23.75 14.48 14.23
C LEU A 2 -25.13 14.69 13.59
N LYS A 3 -26.05 13.72 13.73
CA LYS A 3 -27.42 13.85 13.19
C LYS A 3 -28.19 15.07 13.73
N SER A 4 -28.03 15.40 15.00
CA SER A 4 -28.68 16.59 15.59
C SER A 4 -28.06 17.88 15.06
N THR A 5 -26.76 17.93 14.82
CA THR A 5 -26.08 19.07 14.22
C THR A 5 -26.52 19.28 12.77
N LEU A 6 -26.60 18.21 11.98
CA LEU A 6 -27.06 18.29 10.58
C LEU A 6 -28.49 18.81 10.45
N ASN A 7 -29.39 18.42 11.34
CA ASN A 7 -30.81 18.84 11.35
C ASN A 7 -31.03 20.27 11.89
N ALA A 8 -30.01 20.95 12.36
CA ALA A 8 -30.12 22.32 12.86
C ALA A 8 -30.21 23.37 11.75
N PHE A 9 -29.84 23.03 10.52
CA PHE A 9 -29.81 23.94 9.38
C PHE A 9 -31.14 23.87 8.60
N THR A 10 -31.68 25.07 8.27
CA THR A 10 -33.01 25.21 7.64
C THR A 10 -32.96 25.77 6.21
N ASP A 11 -31.79 26.17 5.73
CA ASP A 11 -31.59 26.57 4.33
C ASP A 11 -31.60 25.32 3.40
N ILE A 12 -31.78 25.58 2.10
CA ILE A 12 -31.97 24.50 1.11
C ILE A 12 -30.81 23.49 1.11
N ASN A 13 -29.56 23.96 1.22
CA ASN A 13 -28.40 23.11 1.22
C ASN A 13 -28.29 22.30 2.52
N GLY A 14 -28.59 22.92 3.66
CA GLY A 14 -28.60 22.24 4.96
C GLY A 14 -29.63 21.14 5.04
N VAL A 15 -30.85 21.39 4.54
CA VAL A 15 -31.92 20.39 4.48
C VAL A 15 -31.53 19.25 3.53
N ALA A 16 -31.04 19.56 2.32
CA ALA A 16 -30.60 18.57 1.34
C ALA A 16 -29.43 17.72 1.87
N ARG A 17 -28.46 18.35 2.56
CA ARG A 17 -27.34 17.66 3.22
C ARG A 17 -27.82 16.67 4.29
N ALA A 18 -28.69 17.13 5.17
CA ALA A 18 -29.26 16.27 6.22
C ALA A 18 -30.00 15.08 5.61
N ALA A 19 -30.85 15.31 4.60
CA ALA A 19 -31.59 14.27 3.90
C ALA A 19 -30.65 13.28 3.17
N ALA A 20 -29.61 13.77 2.50
CA ALA A 20 -28.65 12.94 1.79
C ALA A 20 -27.88 12.02 2.74
N ILE A 21 -27.32 12.56 3.84
CA ILE A 21 -26.53 11.79 4.81
C ILE A 21 -27.42 10.81 5.61
N THR A 22 -28.60 11.22 6.04
CA THR A 22 -29.47 10.37 6.88
C THR A 22 -30.32 9.38 6.08
N GLY A 23 -30.61 9.70 4.82
CA GLY A 23 -31.46 8.90 3.94
C GLY A 23 -30.69 7.94 3.04
N THR A 24 -29.37 8.05 2.98
CA THR A 24 -28.52 7.11 2.24
C THR A 24 -27.97 6.07 3.20
N VAL A 25 -28.19 4.80 2.88
CA VAL A 25 -27.70 3.67 3.68
C VAL A 25 -26.40 3.18 3.07
N GLU A 26 -25.36 3.14 3.85
CA GLU A 26 -24.14 2.43 3.49
C GLU A 26 -24.37 0.92 3.68
N LEU A 27 -24.21 0.14 2.61
CA LEU A 27 -24.40 -1.32 2.66
C LEU A 27 -23.17 -2.06 3.19
N ALA A 28 -22.41 -1.44 4.05
CA ALA A 28 -21.11 -1.91 4.53
C ALA A 28 -21.17 -3.10 5.52
N ASN A 29 -22.35 -3.57 5.90
CA ASN A 29 -22.56 -4.41 7.07
C ASN A 29 -22.40 -5.92 6.86
N LEU A 30 -21.61 -6.35 5.89
CA LEU A 30 -21.12 -7.73 5.91
C LEU A 30 -20.04 -7.80 6.97
N ILE A 31 -20.27 -8.62 8.02
CA ILE A 31 -19.26 -8.88 9.05
C ILE A 31 -18.01 -9.45 8.33
N PRO A 32 -16.88 -8.71 8.32
CA PRO A 32 -15.67 -9.21 7.67
C PRO A 32 -15.12 -10.39 8.45
N PRO A 33 -14.29 -11.26 7.81
CA PRO A 33 -13.52 -12.24 8.56
C PRO A 33 -12.72 -11.56 9.66
N THR A 34 -12.65 -12.20 10.84
CA THR A 34 -11.93 -11.66 12.01
C THR A 34 -10.66 -12.44 12.29
N VAL A 35 -9.76 -11.86 13.07
CA VAL A 35 -8.71 -12.54 13.82
C VAL A 35 -8.96 -12.30 15.30
N THR A 36 -8.57 -13.27 16.12
CA THR A 36 -8.85 -13.26 17.54
C THR A 36 -7.55 -13.08 18.34
N TYR A 37 -7.50 -12.09 19.19
CA TYR A 37 -6.45 -11.92 20.19
C TYR A 37 -6.81 -12.65 21.47
N GLU A 38 -5.84 -13.26 22.13
CA GLU A 38 -5.98 -13.86 23.46
C GLU A 38 -4.97 -13.23 24.42
N SER A 39 -5.43 -12.46 25.39
CA SER A 39 -4.61 -11.83 26.41
C SER A 39 -4.92 -12.41 27.80
N ARG A 40 -3.87 -12.78 28.52
CA ARG A 40 -3.97 -13.26 29.89
C ARG A 40 -3.54 -12.20 30.91
N GLY A 41 -3.15 -11.01 30.45
CA GLY A 41 -2.77 -9.90 31.29
C GLY A 41 -1.37 -10.01 31.88
N ASN A 42 -0.40 -10.61 31.17
CA ASN A 42 1.00 -10.57 31.55
C ASN A 42 1.64 -9.30 30.94
N LEU A 43 1.92 -8.31 31.78
CA LEU A 43 2.45 -7.02 31.41
C LEU A 43 3.97 -7.02 31.50
N LEU A 44 4.63 -6.47 30.48
CA LEU A 44 6.02 -6.03 30.52
C LEU A 44 6.07 -4.51 30.59
N ILE A 45 6.82 -3.93 31.54
CA ILE A 45 7.09 -2.50 31.62
C ILE A 45 8.59 -2.29 31.32
N ILE A 46 8.89 -1.41 30.34
CA ILE A 46 10.25 -1.09 29.89
C ILE A 46 10.56 0.38 30.18
N GLY A 47 11.73 0.70 30.75
CA GLY A 47 12.11 2.09 31.05
C GLY A 47 13.32 2.19 31.96
N GLU A 48 13.48 3.33 32.63
CA GLU A 48 14.54 3.50 33.65
C GLU A 48 14.11 2.83 34.96
N ALA A 49 15.05 2.16 35.65
CA ALA A 49 14.77 1.36 36.85
C ALA A 49 14.00 2.13 37.93
N GLU A 50 14.36 3.38 38.18
CA GLU A 50 13.68 4.22 39.17
C GLU A 50 12.22 4.49 38.82
N GLN A 51 11.94 4.78 37.53
CA GLN A 51 10.58 5.01 37.04
C GLN A 51 9.74 3.73 37.13
N LEU A 52 10.31 2.57 36.76
CA LEU A 52 9.63 1.27 36.80
C LEU A 52 9.17 0.93 38.23
N LEU A 53 10.05 1.14 39.21
CA LEU A 53 9.74 0.87 40.63
C LEU A 53 8.67 1.80 41.18
N HIS A 54 8.52 3.00 40.65
CA HIS A 54 7.45 3.94 41.07
C HIS A 54 6.06 3.59 40.54
N VAL A 55 5.98 2.91 39.39
CA VAL A 55 4.71 2.66 38.72
C VAL A 55 4.19 1.23 38.85
N VAL A 56 5.06 0.27 39.18
CA VAL A 56 4.71 -1.17 39.19
C VAL A 56 3.52 -1.52 40.07
N ASP A 57 3.44 -0.92 41.25
CA ASP A 57 2.37 -1.20 42.24
C ASP A 57 0.99 -0.74 41.76
N GLN A 58 0.91 0.09 40.74
CA GLN A 58 -0.37 0.52 40.15
C GLN A 58 -1.00 -0.55 39.24
N PHE A 59 -0.23 -1.54 38.79
CA PHE A 59 -0.67 -2.57 37.83
C PHE A 59 -0.92 -3.95 38.48
N LEU A 60 -1.07 -4.04 39.80
CA LEU A 60 -1.29 -5.31 40.53
C LEU A 60 -2.61 -6.03 40.20
N ALA A 61 -3.54 -5.36 39.50
CA ALA A 61 -4.76 -5.97 38.99
C ALA A 61 -4.52 -6.93 37.80
N LEU A 62 -3.34 -6.90 37.18
CA LEU A 62 -2.96 -7.78 36.10
C LEU A 62 -2.41 -9.12 36.61
N ASN A 63 -2.35 -10.12 35.72
CA ASN A 63 -1.93 -11.49 36.10
C ASN A 63 -0.45 -11.54 36.52
N SER A 64 0.41 -10.82 35.83
CA SER A 64 1.82 -10.63 36.22
C SER A 64 2.38 -9.33 35.66
N VAL A 65 3.37 -8.76 36.35
CA VAL A 65 4.11 -7.58 35.91
C VAL A 65 5.60 -7.91 35.93
N THR A 66 6.26 -7.74 34.79
CA THR A 66 7.71 -7.91 34.63
C THR A 66 8.33 -6.54 34.33
N LEU A 67 9.48 -6.26 34.92
CA LEU A 67 10.19 -5.00 34.76
C LEU A 67 11.48 -5.20 33.98
N LEU A 68 11.73 -4.38 32.95
CA LEU A 68 12.94 -4.38 32.16
C LEU A 68 13.57 -2.99 32.15
N ALA A 69 14.65 -2.80 32.88
CA ALA A 69 15.39 -1.57 32.95
C ALA A 69 16.34 -1.44 31.74
N THR A 70 16.36 -0.24 31.13
CA THR A 70 17.22 0.09 30.00
C THR A 70 18.43 0.96 30.40
N ASP A 71 18.50 1.39 31.64
CA ASP A 71 19.63 2.12 32.20
C ASP A 71 20.70 1.18 32.83
N THR A 72 21.89 1.71 33.09
CA THR A 72 23.01 0.96 33.66
C THR A 72 23.09 0.99 35.19
N LYS A 73 22.13 1.69 35.81
CA LYS A 73 22.11 1.84 37.27
C LYS A 73 21.50 0.60 37.92
N THR A 74 22.30 -0.15 38.65
CA THR A 74 21.77 -1.24 39.49
C THR A 74 21.19 -0.66 40.76
N TYR A 75 19.90 -0.95 40.98
CA TYR A 75 19.25 -0.60 42.25
C TYR A 75 19.28 -1.81 43.19
N ASP A 76 19.87 -1.60 44.36
CA ASP A 76 19.88 -2.58 45.45
C ASP A 76 18.50 -2.52 46.15
N SER A 77 17.48 -3.11 45.48
CA SER A 77 16.12 -2.97 45.94
C SER A 77 15.67 -4.20 46.71
N LYS A 78 15.17 -3.99 47.93
CA LYS A 78 14.35 -4.93 48.70
C LYS A 78 12.91 -5.00 48.13
N THR A 79 12.74 -4.89 46.80
CA THR A 79 11.43 -4.92 46.18
C THR A 79 10.98 -6.34 45.97
N SER A 80 9.67 -6.58 46.05
CA SER A 80 9.02 -7.86 45.78
C SER A 80 9.00 -8.21 44.28
N HIS A 81 9.46 -7.31 43.40
CA HIS A 81 9.41 -7.43 41.93
C HIS A 81 10.78 -7.74 41.36
N THR A 82 10.87 -8.70 40.46
CA THR A 82 12.10 -9.01 39.71
C THR A 82 12.36 -7.95 38.64
N LEU A 83 13.54 -7.33 38.69
CA LEU A 83 13.99 -6.31 37.76
C LEU A 83 15.10 -6.90 36.87
N TYR A 84 14.85 -6.95 35.56
CA TYR A 84 15.84 -7.34 34.55
C TYR A 84 16.50 -6.09 33.95
N TYR A 85 17.75 -6.23 33.47
CA TYR A 85 18.52 -5.13 32.88
C TYR A 85 18.99 -5.49 31.47
N SER A 86 18.71 -4.62 30.51
CA SER A 86 19.24 -4.74 29.16
C SER A 86 19.20 -3.41 28.42
N GLN A 87 20.30 -3.03 27.77
CA GLN A 87 20.35 -1.86 26.89
C GLN A 87 19.85 -2.18 25.46
N ALA A 88 19.93 -3.45 25.04
CA ALA A 88 19.50 -3.90 23.73
C ALA A 88 18.20 -4.68 23.85
N VAL A 89 17.10 -4.03 23.50
CA VAL A 89 15.74 -4.60 23.56
C VAL A 89 15.10 -4.57 22.19
N SER A 90 14.52 -5.69 21.78
CA SER A 90 13.70 -5.81 20.57
C SER A 90 12.33 -6.34 20.95
N VAL A 91 11.28 -5.61 20.58
CA VAL A 91 9.89 -5.99 20.80
C VAL A 91 9.20 -6.12 19.46
N LYS A 92 8.53 -7.26 19.23
CA LYS A 92 7.70 -7.53 18.06
C LYS A 92 6.41 -8.22 18.49
N GLY A 93 5.36 -8.06 17.70
CA GLY A 93 4.11 -8.76 17.96
C GLY A 93 2.93 -7.83 18.26
N TYR A 94 1.96 -8.37 18.97
CA TYR A 94 0.64 -7.78 19.18
C TYR A 94 0.02 -8.28 20.50
N LEU A 95 -1.15 -7.78 20.85
CA LEU A 95 -1.89 -8.15 22.07
C LEU A 95 -1.96 -9.67 22.27
N GLY A 96 -1.39 -10.16 23.37
CA GLY A 96 -1.29 -11.58 23.71
C GLY A 96 -0.09 -12.31 23.13
N ALA A 97 0.70 -11.66 22.26
CA ALA A 97 1.81 -12.30 21.54
C ALA A 97 3.01 -11.37 21.30
N PHE A 98 3.41 -10.58 22.30
CA PHE A 98 4.64 -9.77 22.21
C PHE A 98 5.86 -10.62 22.50
N ASP A 99 6.66 -10.86 21.45
CA ASP A 99 7.96 -11.51 21.51
C ASP A 99 9.04 -10.47 21.85
N VAL A 100 9.71 -10.67 22.97
CA VAL A 100 10.67 -9.71 23.52
C VAL A 100 12.03 -10.36 23.64
N HIS A 101 12.98 -9.89 22.87
CA HIS A 101 14.36 -10.32 22.89
C HIS A 101 15.25 -9.25 23.48
N CYS A 102 16.13 -9.64 24.39
CA CYS A 102 17.09 -8.77 25.05
C CYS A 102 18.37 -9.50 25.41
N ARG A 103 19.46 -8.75 25.69
CA ARG A 103 20.68 -9.27 26.30
C ARG A 103 20.66 -8.91 27.76
N ILE A 104 20.38 -9.89 28.62
CA ILE A 104 20.33 -9.66 30.05
C ILE A 104 21.76 -9.45 30.57
N GLU A 105 22.04 -8.28 31.12
CA GLU A 105 23.36 -7.88 31.63
C GLU A 105 23.51 -8.23 33.11
N HIS A 106 22.41 -8.11 33.90
CA HIS A 106 22.36 -8.51 35.31
C HIS A 106 20.98 -9.04 35.65
N ASP A 107 20.97 -10.12 36.42
CA ASP A 107 19.81 -10.60 37.15
C ASP A 107 20.07 -10.44 38.63
N ALA A 108 19.12 -9.88 39.38
CA ALA A 108 19.21 -9.76 40.84
C ALA A 108 19.23 -11.13 41.56
N THR A 109 19.06 -12.24 40.84
CA THR A 109 18.95 -13.60 41.36
C THR A 109 19.74 -14.67 40.57
N THR A 110 21.00 -14.41 40.20
CA THR A 110 21.93 -15.50 39.83
C THR A 110 21.71 -16.27 38.53
N PHE A 111 21.64 -15.62 37.36
CA PHE A 111 21.95 -16.29 36.10
C PHE A 111 22.91 -15.45 35.26
N GLU A 112 24.16 -15.87 35.16
CA GLU A 112 25.11 -15.37 34.15
C GLU A 112 24.64 -15.83 32.77
N THR A 113 23.78 -15.03 32.14
CA THR A 113 23.55 -15.20 30.70
C THR A 113 24.71 -14.49 29.99
N ASN A 114 25.65 -15.20 29.43
CA ASN A 114 26.88 -14.74 28.78
C ASN A 114 26.64 -13.78 27.58
N GLY A 115 25.83 -12.72 27.72
CA GLY A 115 25.54 -11.72 26.69
C GLY A 115 24.82 -12.28 25.45
N LEU A 116 24.21 -13.47 25.52
CA LEU A 116 23.43 -14.05 24.43
C LEU A 116 22.04 -13.40 24.37
N GLU A 117 21.58 -13.15 23.18
CA GLU A 117 20.21 -12.70 22.93
C GLU A 117 19.22 -13.76 23.40
N THR A 118 18.27 -13.36 24.24
CA THR A 118 17.37 -14.27 24.95
C THR A 118 15.95 -13.73 24.92
N ASN A 119 14.97 -14.64 24.81
CA ASN A 119 13.55 -14.30 24.98
C ASN A 119 13.23 -14.09 26.46
N LEU A 120 12.87 -12.84 26.82
CA LEU A 120 12.63 -12.43 28.20
C LEU A 120 11.42 -13.13 28.82
N ALA A 121 10.34 -13.35 28.06
CA ALA A 121 9.13 -13.98 28.58
C ALA A 121 9.36 -15.42 29.05
N LYS A 122 10.27 -16.14 28.40
CA LYS A 122 10.65 -17.51 28.82
C LYS A 122 11.30 -17.53 30.20
N ILE A 123 12.14 -16.54 30.47
CA ILE A 123 12.87 -16.43 31.73
C ILE A 123 11.96 -15.88 32.84
N ALA A 124 11.22 -14.81 32.55
CA ALA A 124 10.46 -14.07 33.56
C ALA A 124 9.18 -14.78 33.97
N ILE A 125 8.44 -15.37 33.01
CA ILE A 125 7.09 -15.91 33.24
C ILE A 125 6.90 -17.33 32.68
N GLY A 126 7.95 -17.98 32.15
CA GLY A 126 7.87 -19.35 31.60
C GLY A 126 7.01 -19.46 30.33
N ARG A 127 6.79 -18.36 29.59
CA ARG A 127 5.98 -18.29 28.36
C ARG A 127 6.79 -17.81 27.19
N GLN A 128 6.25 -17.94 25.98
CA GLN A 128 6.94 -17.47 24.76
C GLN A 128 6.81 -15.95 24.58
N CYS A 129 5.71 -15.35 25.06
CA CYS A 129 5.36 -13.96 24.78
C CYS A 129 4.74 -13.30 26.03
N PHE A 130 4.83 -11.97 26.09
CA PHE A 130 4.00 -11.14 26.96
C PHE A 130 2.69 -10.82 26.26
N ASP A 131 1.66 -10.48 27.06
CA ASP A 131 0.35 -10.12 26.52
C ASP A 131 0.25 -8.61 26.26
N LEU A 132 0.91 -7.80 27.09
CA LEU A 132 0.86 -6.34 27.10
C LEU A 132 2.28 -5.78 27.29
N VAL A 133 2.54 -4.63 26.67
CA VAL A 133 3.81 -3.91 26.83
C VAL A 133 3.54 -2.43 27.11
N LEU A 134 4.06 -1.92 28.21
CA LEU A 134 4.13 -0.50 28.55
C LEU A 134 5.57 -0.03 28.38
N ASP A 135 5.81 0.80 27.40
CA ASP A 135 7.13 1.36 27.08
C ASP A 135 7.22 2.81 27.56
N MET A 136 8.04 3.01 28.57
CA MET A 136 8.31 4.32 29.18
C MET A 136 9.58 4.99 28.63
N THR A 137 10.25 4.37 27.66
CA THR A 137 11.45 4.94 27.02
C THR A 137 11.07 6.17 26.16
N ALA A 138 12.04 7.07 25.98
CA ALA A 138 11.80 8.31 25.26
C ALA A 138 11.44 8.10 23.77
N THR A 139 12.05 7.10 23.13
CA THR A 139 11.90 6.86 21.67
C THR A 139 10.99 5.70 21.32
N GLY A 140 10.64 4.87 22.31
CA GLY A 140 9.99 3.58 22.08
C GLY A 140 10.98 2.51 21.58
N VAL A 141 10.72 1.25 21.95
CA VAL A 141 11.56 0.10 21.54
C VAL A 141 10.96 -0.66 20.36
N MET A 142 9.69 -0.44 20.03
CA MET A 142 9.04 -1.00 18.85
C MET A 142 9.26 -0.07 17.65
N ASN A 143 9.93 -0.56 16.62
CA ASN A 143 10.27 0.24 15.44
C ASN A 143 9.15 0.24 14.40
N VAL A 144 7.96 0.73 14.79
CA VAL A 144 6.81 0.95 13.90
C VAL A 144 6.14 2.26 14.30
N GLU A 145 5.57 2.95 13.33
CA GLU A 145 4.93 4.25 13.56
C GLU A 145 3.58 4.11 14.26
N ILE A 146 2.81 3.08 13.87
CA ILE A 146 1.53 2.73 14.49
C ILE A 146 1.64 1.31 15.06
N PRO A 147 1.89 1.17 16.36
CA PRO A 147 2.03 -0.13 16.99
C PRO A 147 0.70 -0.88 17.07
N ALA A 148 0.80 -2.21 17.16
CA ALA A 148 -0.35 -3.07 17.37
C ALA A 148 -0.99 -2.84 18.76
N ALA A 149 -2.27 -3.21 18.88
CA ALA A 149 -2.97 -3.20 20.15
C ALA A 149 -2.18 -3.95 21.24
N GLY A 150 -2.20 -3.44 22.47
CA GLY A 150 -1.49 -3.99 23.62
C GLY A 150 -0.09 -3.40 23.84
N TYR A 151 0.45 -2.61 22.91
CA TYR A 151 1.69 -1.85 23.10
C TYR A 151 1.38 -0.37 23.35
N TYR A 152 1.90 0.16 24.44
CA TYR A 152 1.64 1.54 24.90
C TYR A 152 2.95 2.26 25.13
N ALA A 153 3.37 3.12 24.19
CA ALA A 153 4.54 3.98 24.36
C ALA A 153 4.16 5.31 25.00
N LEU A 154 4.91 5.71 26.01
CA LEU A 154 4.75 7.03 26.63
C LEU A 154 5.57 8.10 25.90
N GLY A 155 6.72 7.73 25.31
CA GLY A 155 7.56 8.61 24.49
C GLY A 155 8.00 9.89 25.21
N GLN A 156 8.36 10.90 24.43
CA GLN A 156 8.72 12.24 24.95
C GLN A 156 7.47 13.07 25.27
N ARG A 157 6.90 12.88 26.45
CA ARG A 157 5.76 13.64 26.97
C ARG A 157 6.16 14.42 28.21
N SER A 158 5.44 15.50 28.51
CA SER A 158 5.61 16.18 29.80
C SER A 158 5.16 15.27 30.95
N GLU A 159 5.70 15.49 32.15
CA GLU A 159 5.35 14.70 33.36
C GLU A 159 3.83 14.64 33.58
N ALA A 160 3.13 15.75 33.38
CA ALA A 160 1.67 15.80 33.51
C ALA A 160 0.94 14.90 32.49
N GLN A 161 1.43 14.85 31.23
CA GLN A 161 0.87 13.98 30.20
C GLN A 161 1.19 12.51 30.45
N VAL A 162 2.39 12.20 30.96
CA VAL A 162 2.78 10.84 31.37
C VAL A 162 1.87 10.37 32.50
N SER A 163 1.71 11.20 33.55
CA SER A 163 0.86 10.86 34.70
C SER A 163 -0.62 10.64 34.29
N ALA A 164 -1.18 11.50 33.46
CA ALA A 164 -2.54 11.36 32.97
C ALA A 164 -2.72 10.08 32.14
N LYS A 165 -1.74 9.76 31.25
CA LYS A 165 -1.79 8.54 30.44
C LYS A 165 -1.64 7.28 31.28
N LEU A 166 -0.73 7.28 32.27
CA LEU A 166 -0.58 6.16 33.22
C LEU A 166 -1.88 5.91 33.99
N ALA A 167 -2.53 6.96 34.53
CA ALA A 167 -3.78 6.82 35.21
C ALA A 167 -4.87 6.17 34.34
N ALA A 168 -4.99 6.59 33.09
CA ALA A 168 -5.90 5.97 32.13
C ALA A 168 -5.54 4.49 31.87
N LEU A 169 -4.25 4.16 31.68
CA LEU A 169 -3.82 2.79 31.44
C LEU A 169 -4.06 1.86 32.64
N VAL A 170 -3.94 2.36 33.87
CA VAL A 170 -4.27 1.59 35.09
C VAL A 170 -5.73 1.15 35.08
N GLU A 171 -6.64 2.00 34.59
CA GLU A 171 -8.07 1.68 34.47
C GLU A 171 -8.35 0.78 33.25
N ASP A 172 -7.67 1.00 32.12
CA ASP A 172 -7.96 0.34 30.83
C ASP A 172 -7.35 -1.06 30.72
N LEU A 173 -6.09 -1.28 31.19
CA LEU A 173 -5.37 -2.54 30.98
C LEU A 173 -6.05 -3.78 31.56
N PRO A 174 -6.73 -3.76 32.71
CA PRO A 174 -7.49 -4.92 33.19
C PRO A 174 -8.61 -5.35 32.25
N ALA A 175 -9.21 -4.42 31.50
CA ALA A 175 -10.20 -4.73 30.47
C ALA A 175 -9.60 -5.38 29.20
N MET A 176 -8.27 -5.34 29.06
CA MET A 176 -7.55 -6.01 27.97
C MET A 176 -7.22 -7.48 28.26
N ILE A 177 -7.79 -8.07 29.33
CA ILE A 177 -7.69 -9.49 29.65
C ILE A 177 -8.90 -10.20 29.06
N GLY A 178 -8.66 -11.21 28.21
CA GLY A 178 -9.73 -11.97 27.57
C GLY A 178 -9.45 -12.26 26.10
N THR A 179 -10.53 -12.44 25.37
CA THR A 179 -10.54 -12.75 23.95
C THR A 179 -11.18 -11.60 23.18
N PHE A 180 -10.50 -11.11 22.13
CA PHE A 180 -10.92 -9.93 21.37
C PHE A 180 -10.87 -10.23 19.88
N ASP A 181 -11.98 -9.98 19.20
CA ASP A 181 -12.05 -10.13 17.74
C ASP A 181 -11.74 -8.80 17.05
N LYS A 182 -10.92 -8.86 16.02
CA LYS A 182 -10.56 -7.73 15.17
C LYS A 182 -10.86 -8.05 13.72
N PRO A 183 -11.46 -7.12 12.94
CA PRO A 183 -11.67 -7.32 11.51
C PRO A 183 -10.36 -7.52 10.74
N LYS A 184 -10.41 -8.35 9.70
CA LYS A 184 -9.39 -8.37 8.65
C LYS A 184 -9.72 -7.25 7.66
N TYR A 185 -9.01 -6.14 7.77
CA TYR A 185 -9.29 -4.91 7.01
C TYR A 185 -9.03 -5.02 5.52
N PHE A 186 -8.22 -5.99 5.07
CA PHE A 186 -7.74 -6.08 3.69
C PHE A 186 -7.92 -7.45 3.08
N ARG A 187 -8.10 -7.43 1.76
CA ARG A 187 -7.99 -8.59 0.88
C ARG A 187 -6.78 -8.42 -0.02
N LEU A 188 -6.08 -9.52 -0.28
CA LEU A 188 -4.98 -9.59 -1.24
C LEU A 188 -5.37 -10.53 -2.37
N ASN A 189 -5.31 -10.03 -3.61
CA ASN A 189 -5.37 -10.84 -4.81
C ASN A 189 -3.96 -10.98 -5.41
N PRO A 190 -3.28 -12.11 -5.22
CA PRO A 190 -1.92 -12.29 -5.69
C PRO A 190 -1.79 -12.27 -7.22
N ASP A 191 -2.86 -12.59 -7.97
CA ASP A 191 -2.85 -12.62 -9.43
C ASP A 191 -2.74 -11.22 -10.05
N LEU A 192 -3.15 -10.18 -9.30
CA LEU A 192 -3.01 -8.77 -9.70
C LEU A 192 -1.73 -8.12 -9.15
N CYS A 193 -1.03 -8.81 -8.25
CA CYS A 193 0.10 -8.22 -7.54
C CYS A 193 1.34 -8.14 -8.45
N ALA A 194 1.93 -6.95 -8.51
CA ALA A 194 3.15 -6.68 -9.26
C ALA A 194 4.42 -6.73 -8.40
N HIS A 195 4.38 -7.42 -7.26
CA HIS A 195 5.51 -7.49 -6.33
C HIS A 195 6.66 -8.31 -6.88
N SER A 196 6.38 -9.50 -7.39
CA SER A 196 7.41 -10.30 -8.04
C SER A 196 6.83 -11.16 -9.16
N SER A 197 7.65 -11.48 -10.14
CA SER A 197 7.33 -12.42 -11.20
C SER A 197 8.60 -13.14 -11.61
N ARG A 198 8.58 -14.47 -11.64
CA ARG A 198 9.73 -15.32 -12.01
C ARG A 198 11.03 -14.94 -11.29
N SER A 199 10.96 -14.71 -9.98
CA SER A 199 12.07 -14.28 -9.13
C SER A 199 12.64 -12.89 -9.45
N ILE A 200 11.95 -12.09 -10.26
CA ILE A 200 12.28 -10.68 -10.47
C ILE A 200 11.42 -9.84 -9.53
N LYS A 201 12.09 -9.05 -8.68
CA LYS A 201 11.43 -8.12 -7.77
C LYS A 201 10.89 -6.90 -8.54
N GLY A 202 9.68 -6.49 -8.19
CA GLY A 202 8.99 -5.34 -8.79
C GLY A 202 8.52 -4.34 -7.73
N CYS A 203 7.20 -4.18 -7.58
CA CYS A 203 6.56 -3.15 -6.78
C CYS A 203 6.56 -3.48 -5.27
N ASP A 204 7.04 -2.54 -4.44
CA ASP A 204 7.02 -2.62 -2.95
C ASP A 204 6.15 -1.53 -2.30
N ARG A 205 5.38 -0.76 -3.07
CA ARG A 205 4.64 0.43 -2.59
C ARG A 205 3.79 0.18 -1.34
N CYS A 206 3.15 -0.98 -1.24
CA CYS A 206 2.30 -1.31 -0.10
C CYS A 206 3.11 -1.62 1.17
N ILE A 207 4.33 -2.16 1.04
CA ILE A 207 5.25 -2.39 2.16
C ILE A 207 5.69 -1.04 2.71
N ASP A 208 6.18 -0.15 1.83
CA ASP A 208 6.66 1.19 2.19
C ASP A 208 5.54 2.08 2.77
N ALA A 209 4.29 1.84 2.35
CA ALA A 209 3.11 2.55 2.80
C ALA A 209 2.52 2.04 4.13
N CYS A 210 3.08 1.01 4.76
CA CYS A 210 2.50 0.43 5.95
C CYS A 210 3.11 0.98 7.25
N PRO A 211 2.43 1.88 8.00
CA PRO A 211 2.96 2.44 9.23
C PRO A 211 3.01 1.43 10.39
N ALA A 212 2.28 0.30 10.26
CA ALA A 212 2.20 -0.74 11.30
C ALA A 212 3.17 -1.91 11.06
N GLY A 213 3.94 -1.91 9.95
CA GLY A 213 4.83 -3.02 9.61
C GLY A 213 4.11 -4.37 9.39
N ALA A 214 2.83 -4.33 9.02
CA ALA A 214 2.01 -5.52 8.83
C ALA A 214 2.20 -6.20 7.47
N LEU A 215 2.92 -5.57 6.54
CA LEU A 215 3.21 -6.10 5.22
C LEU A 215 4.67 -6.51 5.10
N SER A 216 4.89 -7.68 4.54
CA SER A 216 6.23 -8.21 4.29
C SER A 216 6.28 -8.93 2.94
N SER A 217 7.49 -9.18 2.46
CA SER A 217 7.76 -10.01 1.29
C SER A 217 8.38 -11.32 1.73
N ASP A 218 7.89 -12.43 1.20
CA ASP A 218 8.56 -13.74 1.30
C ASP A 218 9.54 -13.99 0.14
N GLY A 219 9.76 -12.97 -0.71
CA GLY A 219 10.58 -13.03 -1.93
C GLY A 219 9.79 -13.41 -3.19
N VAL A 220 8.59 -13.98 -3.03
CA VAL A 220 7.71 -14.37 -4.13
C VAL A 220 6.41 -13.57 -4.11
N ALA A 221 5.84 -13.38 -2.93
CA ALA A 221 4.55 -12.72 -2.73
C ALA A 221 4.60 -11.73 -1.56
N ILE A 222 3.60 -10.86 -1.53
CA ILE A 222 3.30 -10.03 -0.36
C ILE A 222 2.49 -10.86 0.63
N ALA A 223 2.89 -10.81 1.90
CA ALA A 223 2.13 -11.34 3.01
C ALA A 223 1.58 -10.18 3.87
N ILE A 224 0.35 -10.32 4.32
CA ILE A 224 -0.29 -9.40 5.27
C ILE A 224 -0.47 -10.12 6.60
N ASP A 225 0.15 -9.63 7.65
CA ASP A 225 -0.14 -10.09 9.01
C ASP A 225 -1.41 -9.38 9.53
N PRO A 226 -2.55 -10.10 9.66
CA PRO A 226 -3.79 -9.48 10.06
C PRO A 226 -3.80 -9.08 11.54
N TYR A 227 -2.91 -9.62 12.36
CA TYR A 227 -2.77 -9.25 13.77
C TYR A 227 -2.04 -7.90 13.93
N LEU A 228 -1.02 -7.65 13.12
CA LEU A 228 -0.30 -6.37 13.11
C LEU A 228 -1.07 -5.26 12.40
N CYS A 229 -1.89 -5.60 11.41
CA CYS A 229 -2.60 -4.62 10.58
C CYS A 229 -3.54 -3.74 11.42
N GLN A 230 -3.43 -2.41 11.32
CA GLN A 230 -4.27 -1.45 12.05
C GLN A 230 -5.37 -0.79 11.19
N GLY A 231 -5.61 -1.29 9.97
CA GLY A 231 -6.72 -0.82 9.13
C GLY A 231 -6.53 0.55 8.50
N VAL A 232 -5.34 1.10 8.50
CA VAL A 232 -5.04 2.50 8.10
C VAL A 232 -5.42 2.84 6.64
N GLY A 233 -5.38 1.88 5.73
CA GLY A 233 -5.80 2.09 4.33
C GLY A 233 -4.70 2.43 3.35
N THR A 234 -3.59 3.01 3.78
CA THR A 234 -2.50 3.50 2.92
C THR A 234 -1.97 2.48 1.90
N CYS A 235 -1.93 1.20 2.25
CA CYS A 235 -1.48 0.14 1.35
C CYS A 235 -2.44 -0.09 0.16
N ALA A 236 -3.76 0.05 0.37
CA ALA A 236 -4.75 -0.03 -0.72
C ALA A 236 -4.67 1.22 -1.60
N THR A 237 -4.50 2.40 -1.00
CA THR A 237 -4.33 3.66 -1.73
C THR A 237 -3.07 3.65 -2.58
N ALA A 238 -1.94 3.21 -2.05
CA ALA A 238 -0.67 3.11 -2.77
C ALA A 238 -0.62 1.99 -3.83
N CYS A 239 -1.53 0.99 -3.78
CA CYS A 239 -1.52 -0.13 -4.72
C CYS A 239 -2.08 0.27 -6.10
N PRO A 240 -1.27 0.27 -7.18
CA PRO A 240 -1.74 0.73 -8.49
C PRO A 240 -2.58 -0.30 -9.24
N THR A 241 -2.56 -1.57 -8.84
CA THR A 241 -3.29 -2.68 -9.48
C THR A 241 -4.53 -3.11 -8.72
N GLU A 242 -4.79 -2.52 -7.54
CA GLU A 242 -5.84 -2.96 -6.62
C GLU A 242 -5.66 -4.43 -6.14
N ALA A 243 -4.43 -4.96 -6.22
CA ALA A 243 -4.10 -6.26 -5.65
C ALA A 243 -4.36 -6.31 -4.13
N ILE A 244 -4.13 -5.20 -3.43
CA ILE A 244 -4.61 -4.99 -2.07
C ILE A 244 -5.81 -4.07 -2.14
N SER A 245 -6.95 -4.53 -1.65
CA SER A 245 -8.19 -3.78 -1.54
C SER A 245 -8.66 -3.72 -0.09
N TYR A 246 -9.24 -2.60 0.31
CA TYR A 246 -9.89 -2.45 1.60
C TYR A 246 -11.15 -3.32 1.66
N ALA A 247 -11.46 -3.89 2.83
CA ALA A 247 -12.56 -4.84 2.97
C ALA A 247 -13.69 -4.36 3.87
N LEU A 248 -13.55 -3.15 4.46
CA LEU A 248 -14.47 -2.62 5.46
C LEU A 248 -14.69 -1.10 5.31
N PRO A 249 -15.55 -0.64 4.41
CA PRO A 249 -16.25 -1.40 3.36
C PRO A 249 -15.39 -1.72 2.13
N ASP A 250 -15.96 -2.53 1.23
CA ASP A 250 -15.38 -2.76 -0.10
C ASP A 250 -15.35 -1.45 -0.91
N PRO A 251 -14.29 -1.18 -1.73
CA PRO A 251 -14.16 0.05 -2.48
C PRO A 251 -15.36 0.37 -3.39
N GLN A 252 -16.02 -0.64 -3.97
CA GLN A 252 -17.22 -0.41 -4.79
C GLN A 252 -18.42 0.04 -3.94
N ILE A 253 -18.53 -0.43 -2.70
CA ILE A 253 -19.56 0.04 -1.76
C ILE A 253 -19.34 1.52 -1.43
N THR A 254 -18.11 1.93 -1.15
CA THR A 254 -17.75 3.34 -0.93
C THR A 254 -18.08 4.20 -2.15
N GLN A 255 -17.73 3.74 -3.35
CA GLN A 255 -18.07 4.43 -4.60
C GLN A 255 -19.58 4.63 -4.77
N ASN A 256 -20.37 3.57 -4.55
CA ASN A 256 -21.83 3.62 -4.64
C ASN A 256 -22.42 4.56 -3.59
N PHE A 257 -21.86 4.56 -2.38
CA PHE A 257 -22.30 5.43 -1.29
C PHE A 257 -22.05 6.90 -1.62
N VAL A 258 -20.83 7.26 -2.03
CA VAL A 258 -20.46 8.63 -2.44
C VAL A 258 -21.39 9.11 -3.56
N HIS A 259 -21.59 8.29 -4.60
CA HIS A 259 -22.50 8.61 -5.69
C HIS A 259 -23.92 8.86 -5.19
N SER A 260 -24.45 7.95 -4.36
CA SER A 260 -25.83 8.02 -3.86
C SER A 260 -26.07 9.26 -2.98
N VAL A 261 -25.09 9.62 -2.13
CA VAL A 261 -25.15 10.83 -1.30
C VAL A 261 -25.20 12.10 -2.16
N LEU A 262 -24.33 12.21 -3.16
CA LEU A 262 -24.30 13.38 -4.05
C LEU A 262 -25.56 13.46 -4.94
N ALA A 263 -26.01 12.33 -5.48
CA ALA A 263 -27.25 12.27 -6.28
C ALA A 263 -28.47 12.68 -5.45
N ARG A 264 -28.56 12.18 -4.20
CA ARG A 264 -29.65 12.52 -3.28
C ARG A 264 -29.63 13.99 -2.91
N TYR A 265 -28.43 14.54 -2.58
CA TYR A 265 -28.26 15.95 -2.27
C TYR A 265 -28.78 16.85 -3.39
N LYS A 266 -28.42 16.55 -4.64
CA LYS A 266 -28.91 17.25 -5.83
C LYS A 266 -30.42 17.09 -6.03
N GLN A 267 -30.96 15.87 -5.83
CA GLN A 267 -32.39 15.59 -5.95
C GLN A 267 -33.24 16.40 -4.96
N ASP A 268 -32.73 16.60 -3.74
CA ASP A 268 -33.38 17.36 -2.68
C ASP A 268 -33.13 18.90 -2.81
N GLY A 269 -32.59 19.35 -3.95
CA GLY A 269 -32.43 20.76 -4.31
C GLY A 269 -31.12 21.40 -3.84
N GLY A 270 -30.18 20.62 -3.30
CA GLY A 270 -28.87 21.10 -2.90
C GLY A 270 -28.02 21.58 -4.06
N GLN A 271 -27.25 22.64 -3.84
CA GLN A 271 -26.41 23.32 -4.83
C GLN A 271 -24.96 23.36 -4.39
N SER A 272 -24.05 23.39 -5.36
CA SER A 272 -22.60 23.57 -5.17
C SER A 272 -21.98 22.64 -4.11
N PRO A 273 -22.18 21.30 -4.20
CA PRO A 273 -21.73 20.38 -3.17
C PRO A 273 -20.20 20.33 -3.08
N THR A 274 -19.67 20.52 -1.88
CA THR A 274 -18.30 20.20 -1.52
C THR A 274 -18.32 18.92 -0.69
N LEU A 275 -17.57 17.92 -1.10
CA LEU A 275 -17.45 16.65 -0.35
C LEU A 275 -16.30 16.75 0.64
N LEU A 276 -16.57 16.53 1.93
CA LEU A 276 -15.57 16.46 2.99
C LEU A 276 -15.46 15.04 3.50
N LEU A 277 -14.33 14.39 3.18
CA LEU A 277 -13.97 13.05 3.63
C LEU A 277 -13.14 13.14 4.90
N TYR A 278 -13.45 12.34 5.92
CA TYR A 278 -12.72 12.34 7.19
C TYR A 278 -12.69 10.96 7.84
N GLY A 279 -11.67 10.68 8.65
CA GLY A 279 -11.61 9.46 9.46
C GLY A 279 -12.57 9.51 10.65
N GLU A 280 -13.23 8.42 11.01
CA GLU A 280 -14.22 8.37 12.11
C GLU A 280 -13.71 8.94 13.43
N ARG A 281 -12.42 8.81 13.69
CA ARG A 281 -11.75 9.38 14.88
C ARG A 281 -11.89 10.90 14.98
N ASP A 282 -12.06 11.59 13.84
CA ASP A 282 -12.15 13.05 13.76
C ASP A 282 -13.59 13.58 13.86
N THR A 283 -14.57 12.71 14.12
CA THR A 283 -16.00 13.09 14.19
C THR A 283 -16.26 14.29 15.11
N ALA A 284 -15.57 14.38 16.24
CA ALA A 284 -15.74 15.51 17.16
C ALA A 284 -15.24 16.84 16.56
N ALA A 285 -14.17 16.82 15.79
CA ALA A 285 -13.65 17.99 15.08
C ALA A 285 -14.59 18.40 13.93
N VAL A 286 -15.11 17.43 13.18
CA VAL A 286 -16.10 17.66 12.12
C VAL A 286 -17.37 18.32 12.66
N ILE A 287 -17.91 17.87 13.79
CA ILE A 287 -19.09 18.47 14.42
C ILE A 287 -18.85 19.96 14.74
N LYS A 288 -17.65 20.30 15.21
CA LYS A 288 -17.27 21.71 15.46
C LYS A 288 -17.12 22.50 14.17
N ALA A 289 -16.47 21.93 13.17
CA ALA A 289 -16.27 22.55 11.86
C ALA A 289 -17.59 22.84 11.14
N LEU A 290 -18.57 21.95 11.23
CA LEU A 290 -19.89 22.10 10.63
C LEU A 290 -20.68 23.32 11.12
N ALA A 291 -20.33 23.88 12.28
CA ALA A 291 -20.96 25.08 12.81
C ALA A 291 -20.54 26.35 12.04
N VAL A 292 -19.42 26.33 11.32
CA VAL A 292 -18.86 27.48 10.61
C VAL A 292 -18.73 27.24 9.08
N LEU A 293 -18.64 25.97 8.66
CA LEU A 293 -18.57 25.60 7.24
C LEU A 293 -19.91 25.87 6.52
N PRO A 294 -19.89 26.22 5.22
CA PRO A 294 -21.08 26.34 4.40
C PRO A 294 -21.95 25.07 4.45
N THR A 295 -23.26 25.25 4.38
CA THR A 295 -24.23 24.13 4.39
C THR A 295 -24.18 23.25 3.15
N SER A 296 -23.49 23.69 2.09
CA SER A 296 -23.15 22.89 0.91
C SER A 296 -22.04 21.86 1.15
N VAL A 297 -21.34 21.90 2.29
CA VAL A 297 -20.30 20.92 2.64
C VAL A 297 -20.96 19.64 3.17
N ILE A 298 -20.81 18.56 2.42
CA ILE A 298 -21.35 17.23 2.73
C ILE A 298 -20.23 16.40 3.35
N THR A 299 -20.44 15.92 4.56
CA THR A 299 -19.43 15.14 5.30
C THR A 299 -19.66 13.64 5.16
N ILE A 300 -18.62 12.91 4.80
CA ILE A 300 -18.63 11.43 4.76
C ILE A 300 -17.53 10.91 5.70
N ALA A 301 -17.95 10.12 6.68
CA ALA A 301 -17.03 9.40 7.56
C ALA A 301 -16.49 8.16 6.83
N LEU A 302 -15.20 7.95 6.97
CA LEU A 302 -14.48 6.76 6.53
C LEU A 302 -13.88 6.10 7.78
N GLU A 303 -13.68 4.78 7.77
CA GLU A 303 -12.95 4.10 8.85
C GLU A 303 -11.62 4.82 9.14
N GLU A 304 -10.85 5.06 8.07
CA GLU A 304 -9.64 5.88 8.07
C GLU A 304 -9.56 6.71 6.78
N LEU A 305 -9.05 7.94 6.85
CA LEU A 305 -9.00 8.85 5.71
C LEU A 305 -8.24 8.28 4.50
N ALA A 306 -7.17 7.52 4.75
CA ALA A 306 -6.33 6.94 3.72
C ALA A 306 -6.88 5.62 3.12
N THR A 307 -8.14 5.24 3.41
CA THR A 307 -8.79 4.07 2.80
C THR A 307 -9.28 4.32 1.38
N VAL A 308 -9.38 5.59 0.99
CA VAL A 308 -9.78 6.02 -0.37
C VAL A 308 -8.67 6.82 -1.02
N GLY A 309 -8.46 6.61 -2.32
CA GLY A 309 -7.40 7.23 -3.09
C GLY A 309 -7.91 8.11 -4.22
N ILE A 310 -6.99 8.46 -5.11
CA ILE A 310 -7.19 9.34 -6.26
C ILE A 310 -8.41 8.94 -7.12
N ASP A 311 -8.68 7.64 -7.28
CA ASP A 311 -9.83 7.15 -8.03
C ASP A 311 -11.17 7.58 -7.41
N THR A 312 -11.29 7.51 -6.09
CA THR A 312 -12.49 7.94 -5.36
C THR A 312 -12.64 9.45 -5.37
N TRP A 313 -11.56 10.20 -5.24
CA TRP A 313 -11.58 11.66 -5.25
C TRP A 313 -12.04 12.21 -6.61
N PHE A 314 -11.47 11.70 -7.70
CA PHE A 314 -11.90 12.07 -9.05
C PHE A 314 -13.34 11.58 -9.36
N SER A 315 -13.72 10.39 -8.88
CA SER A 315 -15.10 9.92 -9.03
C SER A 315 -16.11 10.86 -8.34
N ALA A 316 -15.79 11.38 -7.17
CA ALA A 316 -16.64 12.34 -6.48
C ALA A 316 -16.84 13.63 -7.28
N LEU A 317 -15.77 14.15 -7.92
CA LEU A 317 -15.89 15.28 -8.85
C LEU A 317 -16.78 14.93 -10.05
N ALA A 318 -16.64 13.72 -10.58
CA ALA A 318 -17.47 13.24 -11.69
C ALA A 318 -18.94 13.02 -11.29
N TYR A 319 -19.22 12.73 -10.03
CA TYR A 319 -20.60 12.63 -9.51
C TYR A 319 -21.22 13.99 -9.17
N GLY A 320 -20.47 15.07 -9.40
CA GLY A 320 -20.95 16.45 -9.26
C GLY A 320 -20.50 17.17 -8.01
N ALA A 321 -19.57 16.63 -7.23
CA ALA A 321 -18.89 17.43 -6.22
C ALA A 321 -18.06 18.54 -6.91
N HIS A 322 -18.16 19.76 -6.40
CA HIS A 322 -17.37 20.88 -6.91
C HIS A 322 -15.95 20.87 -6.36
N GLN A 323 -15.75 20.21 -5.21
CA GLN A 323 -14.49 20.06 -4.52
C GLN A 323 -14.52 18.83 -3.62
N VAL A 324 -13.36 18.23 -3.40
CA VAL A 324 -13.14 17.14 -2.45
C VAL A 324 -12.09 17.55 -1.43
N LEU A 325 -12.49 17.60 -0.18
CA LEU A 325 -11.64 17.93 0.97
C LEU A 325 -11.27 16.66 1.72
N LEU A 326 -9.98 16.41 1.91
CA LEU A 326 -9.46 15.35 2.77
C LEU A 326 -9.20 15.96 4.14
N ALA A 327 -10.19 15.86 5.03
CA ALA A 327 -10.20 16.61 6.28
C ALA A 327 -9.52 15.84 7.42
N THR A 328 -8.59 16.49 8.08
CA THR A 328 -7.84 15.93 9.23
C THR A 328 -7.22 17.07 10.05
N ASN A 329 -6.62 16.69 11.19
CA ASN A 329 -5.74 17.60 11.92
C ASN A 329 -4.30 17.35 11.44
N THR A 330 -3.81 18.25 10.59
CA THR A 330 -2.51 18.10 9.92
C THR A 330 -1.31 18.01 10.87
N GLN A 331 -1.44 18.50 12.11
CA GLN A 331 -0.37 18.44 13.12
C GLN A 331 -0.16 17.03 13.71
N TYR A 332 -1.13 16.13 13.54
CA TYR A 332 -1.14 14.82 14.19
C TYR A 332 -1.21 13.64 13.21
N ILE A 333 -1.01 13.89 11.91
CA ILE A 333 -0.95 12.81 10.92
C ILE A 333 0.37 12.06 11.08
N PRO A 334 0.38 10.72 11.20
CA PRO A 334 1.58 9.91 11.11
C PRO A 334 2.33 10.15 9.79
N ALA A 335 3.67 10.18 9.83
CA ALA A 335 4.51 10.60 8.70
C ALA A 335 4.33 9.70 7.46
N THR A 336 4.16 8.39 7.65
CA THR A 336 3.88 7.46 6.54
C THR A 336 2.54 7.75 5.87
N ILE A 337 1.50 8.06 6.65
CA ILE A 337 0.17 8.40 6.12
C ILE A 337 0.25 9.72 5.35
N ASP A 338 0.87 10.73 5.93
CA ASP A 338 1.09 12.04 5.31
C ASP A 338 1.82 11.89 3.97
N THR A 339 2.90 11.09 3.94
CA THR A 339 3.67 10.82 2.73
C THR A 339 2.81 10.20 1.63
N VAL A 340 2.00 9.19 1.95
CA VAL A 340 1.14 8.52 0.96
C VAL A 340 0.06 9.47 0.44
N LEU A 341 -0.62 10.20 1.32
CA LEU A 341 -1.66 11.16 0.93
C LEU A 341 -1.07 12.30 0.10
N THR A 342 0.07 12.86 0.50
CA THR A 342 0.76 13.94 -0.23
C THR A 342 1.20 13.48 -1.62
N ASN A 343 1.73 12.27 -1.77
CA ASN A 343 2.11 11.72 -3.08
C ASN A 343 0.90 11.58 -4.01
N GLU A 344 -0.20 11.02 -3.53
CA GLU A 344 -1.44 10.87 -4.31
C GLU A 344 -2.07 12.23 -4.64
N LEU A 345 -2.10 13.16 -3.67
CA LEU A 345 -2.58 14.53 -3.89
C LEU A 345 -1.74 15.27 -4.93
N THR A 346 -0.41 15.15 -4.87
CA THR A 346 0.49 15.76 -5.86
C THR A 346 0.16 15.29 -7.27
N ILE A 347 -0.14 14.01 -7.45
CA ILE A 347 -0.55 13.46 -8.76
C ILE A 347 -1.92 14.01 -9.16
N ALA A 348 -2.88 14.03 -8.24
CA ALA A 348 -4.23 14.53 -8.52
C ALA A 348 -4.24 16.01 -8.91
N GLN A 349 -3.53 16.84 -8.16
CA GLN A 349 -3.40 18.28 -8.38
C GLN A 349 -2.63 18.58 -9.67
N ASN A 350 -1.59 17.79 -9.99
CA ASN A 350 -0.91 17.91 -11.27
C ASN A 350 -1.88 17.62 -12.44
N PHE A 351 -2.68 16.57 -12.39
CA PHE A 351 -3.66 16.26 -13.43
C PHE A 351 -4.70 17.39 -13.58
N LEU A 352 -5.20 17.95 -12.47
CA LEU A 352 -6.13 19.08 -12.52
C LEU A 352 -5.48 20.30 -13.16
N THR A 353 -4.27 20.66 -12.75
CA THR A 353 -3.52 21.81 -13.28
C THR A 353 -3.25 21.67 -14.77
N GLU A 354 -2.77 20.51 -15.21
CA GLU A 354 -2.50 20.23 -16.62
C GLU A 354 -3.76 20.28 -17.50
N LEU A 355 -4.90 19.89 -16.94
CA LEU A 355 -6.20 20.03 -17.58
C LEU A 355 -6.73 21.49 -17.55
N GLY A 356 -6.04 22.43 -16.89
CA GLY A 356 -6.45 23.82 -16.76
C GLY A 356 -7.53 24.05 -15.71
N TYR A 357 -7.68 23.12 -14.76
CA TYR A 357 -8.54 23.28 -13.60
C TYR A 357 -7.72 23.68 -12.37
N ASP A 358 -8.40 24.21 -11.37
CA ASP A 358 -7.79 24.57 -10.09
C ASP A 358 -7.34 23.31 -9.34
N ALA A 359 -6.10 23.30 -8.88
CA ALA A 359 -5.51 22.19 -8.12
C ALA A 359 -6.27 21.91 -6.81
N ASP A 360 -6.78 22.96 -6.17
CA ASP A 360 -7.45 22.89 -4.88
C ASP A 360 -8.86 22.27 -4.94
N ARG A 361 -9.30 21.87 -6.14
CA ARG A 361 -10.50 21.00 -6.29
C ARG A 361 -10.37 19.66 -5.56
N ILE A 362 -9.13 19.22 -5.31
CA ILE A 362 -8.82 18.08 -4.43
C ILE A 362 -7.67 18.52 -3.53
N CYS A 363 -7.92 18.68 -2.24
CA CYS A 363 -6.89 19.14 -1.32
C CYS A 363 -7.03 18.55 0.09
N LEU A 364 -5.91 18.59 0.83
CA LEU A 364 -5.90 18.33 2.26
C LEU A 364 -6.53 19.56 2.96
N PHE A 365 -7.35 19.31 3.97
CA PHE A 365 -8.08 20.35 4.68
C PHE A 365 -7.86 20.22 6.20
N ASP A 366 -7.27 21.24 6.82
CA ASP A 366 -7.17 21.28 8.28
C ASP A 366 -8.44 21.84 8.90
N PHE A 367 -8.94 21.21 9.95
CA PHE A 367 -10.12 21.70 10.67
C PHE A 367 -9.93 23.10 11.25
N ALA A 368 -8.69 23.55 11.48
CA ALA A 368 -8.39 24.91 11.94
C ALA A 368 -8.79 25.98 10.91
N ASP A 369 -8.80 25.63 9.61
CA ASP A 369 -9.10 26.55 8.52
C ASP A 369 -10.60 26.67 8.20
N SER A 370 -11.46 25.96 8.97
CA SER A 370 -12.91 25.91 8.70
C SER A 370 -13.59 27.28 8.63
N ALA A 371 -13.11 28.28 9.36
CA ALA A 371 -13.70 29.63 9.39
C ALA A 371 -13.40 30.46 8.13
N ASN A 372 -12.36 30.09 7.38
CA ASN A 372 -11.90 30.83 6.18
C ASN A 372 -12.20 30.06 4.88
N PHE A 373 -12.99 28.98 4.97
CA PHE A 373 -13.28 28.12 3.83
C PHE A 373 -14.22 28.81 2.83
N GLU A 374 -13.85 28.81 1.55
CA GLU A 374 -14.66 29.28 0.43
C GLU A 374 -14.95 28.10 -0.52
N ALA A 375 -16.24 27.89 -0.84
CA ALA A 375 -16.67 26.80 -1.71
C ALA A 375 -16.64 27.22 -3.19
N TYR A 376 -16.33 26.27 -4.07
CA TYR A 376 -16.45 26.47 -5.52
C TYR A 376 -17.92 26.43 -5.97
N GLU A 377 -18.28 27.32 -6.90
CA GLU A 377 -19.66 27.46 -7.37
C GLU A 377 -20.03 26.53 -8.53
N ALA A 378 -19.04 26.05 -9.31
CA ALA A 378 -19.30 25.27 -10.51
C ALA A 378 -18.65 23.88 -10.46
N ALA A 379 -19.34 22.85 -10.95
CA ALA A 379 -18.78 21.55 -11.22
C ALA A 379 -17.80 21.59 -12.41
N LEU A 380 -16.86 20.63 -12.47
CA LEU A 380 -15.88 20.54 -13.57
C LEU A 380 -16.52 19.97 -14.85
N ILE A 381 -17.39 18.98 -14.69
CA ILE A 381 -18.10 18.30 -15.80
C ILE A 381 -19.58 18.13 -15.46
N THR A 382 -20.37 17.78 -16.46
CA THR A 382 -21.74 17.30 -16.23
C THR A 382 -21.69 16.03 -15.39
N PRO A 383 -22.40 15.96 -14.26
CA PRO A 383 -22.36 14.80 -13.38
C PRO A 383 -22.73 13.50 -14.07
N ILE A 384 -21.97 12.46 -13.78
CA ILE A 384 -22.24 11.09 -14.23
C ILE A 384 -23.41 10.52 -13.42
N GLU A 385 -24.44 10.01 -14.10
CA GLU A 385 -25.71 9.57 -13.48
C GLU A 385 -25.62 8.22 -12.76
N THR A 386 -24.62 7.40 -13.09
CA THR A 386 -24.43 6.06 -12.51
C THR A 386 -23.07 5.94 -11.82
N ALA A 387 -23.02 5.21 -10.72
CA ALA A 387 -21.74 4.94 -10.05
C ALA A 387 -20.78 4.19 -10.98
N LEU A 388 -19.53 4.63 -11.01
CA LEU A 388 -18.47 3.99 -11.79
C LEU A 388 -18.16 2.60 -11.22
N THR A 389 -17.89 1.66 -12.10
CA THR A 389 -17.52 0.27 -11.78
C THR A 389 -16.17 -0.09 -12.40
N GLY A 390 -15.63 -1.22 -11.99
CA GLY A 390 -14.31 -1.66 -12.44
C GLY A 390 -13.21 -1.41 -11.41
N THR A 391 -11.97 -1.58 -11.84
CA THR A 391 -10.78 -1.34 -11.00
C THR A 391 -10.61 0.16 -10.71
N LYS A 392 -9.86 0.48 -9.65
CA LYS A 392 -9.52 1.89 -9.33
C LYS A 392 -8.91 2.63 -10.52
N ARG A 393 -8.09 1.94 -11.31
CA ARG A 393 -7.42 2.52 -12.49
C ARG A 393 -8.40 2.81 -13.64
N GLU A 394 -9.34 1.90 -13.89
CA GLU A 394 -10.40 2.10 -14.90
C GLU A 394 -11.33 3.25 -14.52
N LYS A 395 -11.74 3.33 -13.25
CA LYS A 395 -12.56 4.44 -12.72
C LYS A 395 -11.85 5.78 -12.89
N LEU A 396 -10.59 5.87 -12.44
CA LEU A 396 -9.79 7.08 -12.59
C LEU A 396 -9.66 7.52 -14.05
N PHE A 397 -9.33 6.60 -14.95
CA PHE A 397 -9.14 6.92 -16.37
C PHE A 397 -10.44 7.34 -17.04
N THR A 398 -11.58 6.75 -16.68
CA THR A 398 -12.89 7.16 -17.16
C THR A 398 -13.16 8.64 -16.80
N VAL A 399 -12.86 9.03 -15.58
CA VAL A 399 -13.05 10.43 -15.14
C VAL A 399 -12.06 11.36 -15.81
N LEU A 400 -10.78 10.99 -15.90
CA LEU A 400 -9.76 11.83 -16.55
C LEU A 400 -10.04 12.00 -18.05
N GLU A 401 -10.54 10.97 -18.74
CA GLU A 401 -10.98 11.06 -20.13
C GLU A 401 -12.13 12.06 -20.30
N ALA A 402 -13.15 11.99 -19.42
CA ALA A 402 -14.27 12.93 -19.42
C ALA A 402 -13.82 14.38 -19.11
N LEU A 403 -12.95 14.58 -18.15
CA LEU A 403 -12.38 15.89 -17.82
C LEU A 403 -11.54 16.43 -18.98
N ASN A 404 -10.76 15.59 -19.66
CA ASN A 404 -9.94 16.01 -20.80
C ASN A 404 -10.80 16.47 -21.99
N GLN A 405 -11.97 15.87 -22.23
CA GLN A 405 -12.89 16.30 -23.29
C GLN A 405 -13.40 17.72 -23.11
N THR A 406 -13.54 18.18 -21.89
CA THR A 406 -14.00 19.53 -21.54
C THR A 406 -12.88 20.44 -21.05
N SER A 407 -11.64 19.96 -21.05
CA SER A 407 -10.46 20.64 -20.52
C SER A 407 -10.21 21.98 -21.22
N PRO A 408 -10.02 23.08 -20.47
CA PRO A 408 -9.59 24.35 -21.04
C PRO A 408 -8.21 24.31 -21.71
N ALA A 409 -7.30 23.49 -21.19
CA ALA A 409 -5.90 23.46 -21.62
C ALA A 409 -5.59 22.46 -22.73
N GLN A 410 -6.41 21.39 -22.90
CA GLN A 410 -6.19 20.32 -23.89
C GLN A 410 -4.76 19.79 -23.92
N PRO A 411 -4.23 19.26 -22.82
CA PRO A 411 -2.86 18.78 -22.74
C PRO A 411 -2.66 17.57 -23.65
N THR A 412 -1.44 17.41 -24.17
CA THR A 412 -1.04 16.20 -24.92
C THR A 412 -0.21 15.23 -24.06
N TYR A 413 0.61 15.77 -23.17
CA TYR A 413 1.47 15.01 -22.28
C TYR A 413 1.72 15.79 -20.99
N SER A 414 1.75 15.10 -19.85
CA SER A 414 2.10 15.65 -18.54
C SER A 414 3.25 14.89 -17.92
N ALA A 415 4.22 15.61 -17.38
CA ALA A 415 5.23 15.01 -16.52
C ALA A 415 4.58 14.61 -15.19
N VAL A 416 4.98 13.48 -14.62
CA VAL A 416 4.56 13.02 -13.29
C VAL A 416 5.80 12.66 -12.47
N ALA A 417 5.65 12.53 -11.17
CA ALA A 417 6.74 12.09 -10.31
C ALA A 417 7.28 10.72 -10.75
N ALA A 418 8.58 10.51 -10.62
CA ALA A 418 9.26 9.30 -11.08
C ALA A 418 8.70 8.00 -10.45
N ASN A 419 8.12 8.11 -9.26
CA ASN A 419 7.47 7.01 -8.57
C ASN A 419 5.96 6.89 -8.89
N ALA A 420 5.39 7.72 -9.76
CA ALA A 420 3.99 7.61 -10.15
C ALA A 420 3.75 6.33 -10.97
N PRO A 421 2.56 5.69 -10.86
CA PRO A 421 2.26 4.45 -11.58
C PRO A 421 1.77 4.71 -13.02
N TYR A 422 2.31 5.73 -13.67
CA TYR A 422 1.95 6.16 -15.01
C TYR A 422 3.21 6.42 -15.83
N GLY A 423 3.24 5.94 -17.06
CA GLY A 423 4.38 6.20 -17.96
C GLY A 423 4.46 5.23 -19.11
N SER A 424 5.51 5.42 -19.90
CA SER A 424 5.83 4.64 -21.08
C SER A 424 7.08 3.78 -20.86
N VAL A 425 7.36 2.98 -21.88
CA VAL A 425 8.57 2.15 -21.97
C VAL A 425 9.26 2.49 -23.29
N THR A 426 10.55 2.75 -23.23
CA THR A 426 11.42 2.89 -24.40
C THR A 426 12.35 1.68 -24.53
N CYS A 427 12.81 1.41 -25.75
CA CYS A 427 13.69 0.29 -26.06
C CYS A 427 14.76 0.75 -27.07
N LYS A 428 16.03 0.45 -26.75
CA LYS A 428 17.11 0.55 -27.72
C LYS A 428 17.04 -0.64 -28.69
N THR A 429 16.37 -0.43 -29.83
CA THR A 429 15.98 -1.50 -30.75
C THR A 429 17.17 -2.19 -31.42
N GLU A 430 18.27 -1.48 -31.61
CA GLU A 430 19.51 -2.01 -32.22
C GLU A 430 20.18 -3.12 -31.40
N ASP A 431 19.99 -3.09 -30.08
CA ASP A 431 20.57 -4.07 -29.16
C ASP A 431 19.53 -5.08 -28.64
N CYS A 432 18.26 -4.91 -29.00
CA CYS A 432 17.17 -5.78 -28.55
C CYS A 432 17.18 -7.10 -29.34
N THR A 433 17.24 -8.22 -28.64
CA THR A 433 17.22 -9.57 -29.22
C THR A 433 15.84 -10.20 -29.27
N LEU A 434 14.77 -9.46 -28.93
CA LEU A 434 13.39 -9.94 -28.83
C LEU A 434 13.28 -11.26 -28.03
N CYS A 435 14.04 -11.39 -26.94
CA CYS A 435 14.06 -12.59 -26.10
C CYS A 435 12.79 -12.79 -25.26
N MET A 436 11.88 -11.83 -25.26
CA MET A 436 10.59 -11.83 -24.55
C MET A 436 10.68 -11.93 -23.01
N SER A 437 11.85 -11.75 -22.40
CA SER A 437 11.99 -11.75 -20.94
C SER A 437 11.12 -10.66 -20.29
N CYS A 438 11.07 -9.47 -20.90
CA CYS A 438 10.23 -8.36 -20.44
C CYS A 438 8.72 -8.67 -20.52
N VAL A 439 8.28 -9.42 -21.54
CA VAL A 439 6.90 -9.90 -21.66
C VAL A 439 6.59 -10.93 -20.59
N ALA A 440 7.51 -11.86 -20.38
CA ALA A 440 7.33 -12.97 -19.43
C ALA A 440 7.15 -12.53 -17.97
N VAL A 441 7.73 -11.37 -17.58
CA VAL A 441 7.64 -10.84 -16.22
C VAL A 441 6.60 -9.76 -16.03
N CYS A 442 5.99 -9.23 -17.12
CA CYS A 442 5.03 -8.13 -17.03
C CYS A 442 3.72 -8.57 -16.36
N PRO A 443 3.40 -8.09 -15.13
CA PRO A 443 2.24 -8.58 -14.38
C PRO A 443 0.92 -8.11 -14.98
N THR A 444 0.89 -6.91 -15.56
CA THR A 444 -0.30 -6.30 -16.16
C THR A 444 -0.44 -6.60 -17.66
N ARG A 445 0.53 -7.31 -18.24
CA ARG A 445 0.61 -7.59 -19.68
C ARG A 445 0.68 -6.34 -20.57
N ALA A 446 1.11 -5.21 -20.01
CA ALA A 446 1.38 -4.00 -20.78
C ALA A 446 2.39 -4.24 -21.90
N LEU A 447 3.37 -5.14 -21.69
CA LEU A 447 4.27 -5.64 -22.73
C LEU A 447 3.81 -7.02 -23.17
N HIS A 448 3.67 -7.24 -24.49
CA HIS A 448 3.29 -8.52 -25.06
C HIS A 448 3.88 -8.73 -26.48
N ALA A 449 3.92 -9.97 -26.92
CA ALA A 449 4.44 -10.34 -28.23
C ALA A 449 3.38 -10.10 -29.33
N ILE A 450 3.82 -9.84 -30.57
CA ILE A 450 2.93 -9.74 -31.74
C ILE A 450 2.22 -11.08 -32.01
N GLY A 451 2.88 -12.20 -31.75
CA GLY A 451 2.30 -13.53 -31.85
C GLY A 451 2.74 -14.32 -33.10
N ASP A 452 2.54 -13.77 -34.28
CA ASP A 452 2.82 -14.45 -35.56
C ASP A 452 4.23 -14.18 -36.14
N ARG A 453 4.92 -13.18 -35.61
CA ARG A 453 6.27 -12.78 -36.01
C ARG A 453 7.03 -12.20 -34.81
N PRO A 454 8.39 -12.13 -34.90
CA PRO A 454 9.17 -11.51 -33.82
C PRO A 454 8.85 -10.03 -33.70
N GLY A 455 8.26 -9.65 -32.55
CA GLY A 455 7.94 -8.27 -32.27
C GLY A 455 7.39 -8.08 -30.87
N LEU A 456 7.61 -6.88 -30.35
CA LEU A 456 7.24 -6.42 -29.01
C LEU A 456 6.26 -5.27 -29.12
N LEU A 457 5.13 -5.42 -28.47
CA LEU A 457 4.06 -4.43 -28.34
C LEU A 457 3.98 -3.92 -26.90
N PHE A 458 3.51 -2.69 -26.78
CA PHE A 458 3.29 -2.03 -25.50
C PHE A 458 1.94 -1.31 -25.47
N VAL A 459 1.19 -1.46 -24.35
CA VAL A 459 -0.04 -0.73 -24.05
C VAL A 459 0.22 0.15 -22.84
N GLU A 460 0.26 1.47 -23.04
CA GLU A 460 0.58 2.43 -21.98
C GLU A 460 -0.44 2.43 -20.86
N GLN A 461 -1.72 2.28 -21.17
CA GLN A 461 -2.80 2.25 -20.19
C GLN A 461 -2.59 1.20 -19.10
N ASP A 462 -1.99 0.05 -19.44
CA ASP A 462 -1.82 -1.08 -18.54
C ASP A 462 -0.49 -1.03 -17.77
N CYS A 463 0.41 -0.14 -18.14
CA CYS A 463 1.71 0.00 -17.47
C CYS A 463 1.59 0.70 -16.12
N ILE A 464 2.15 0.10 -15.09
CA ILE A 464 2.18 0.61 -13.71
C ILE A 464 3.58 1.03 -13.25
N GLN A 465 4.54 1.09 -14.15
CA GLN A 465 5.92 1.51 -13.87
C GLN A 465 6.60 0.69 -12.74
N CYS A 466 6.38 -0.64 -12.71
CA CYS A 466 6.91 -1.51 -11.66
C CYS A 466 8.40 -1.90 -11.81
N GLY A 467 9.04 -1.62 -12.95
CA GLY A 467 10.47 -1.85 -13.17
C GLY A 467 10.88 -3.28 -13.53
N MET A 468 9.98 -4.27 -13.44
CA MET A 468 10.37 -5.67 -13.70
C MET A 468 10.91 -5.91 -15.11
N CYS A 469 10.36 -5.28 -16.14
CA CYS A 469 10.81 -5.43 -17.51
C CYS A 469 12.24 -4.88 -17.73
N GLU A 470 12.58 -3.80 -17.06
CA GLU A 470 13.93 -3.21 -17.07
C GLU A 470 14.94 -4.13 -16.39
N THR A 471 14.58 -4.62 -15.19
CA THR A 471 15.41 -5.56 -14.42
C THR A 471 15.60 -6.91 -15.13
N ALA A 472 14.55 -7.43 -15.78
CA ALA A 472 14.58 -8.71 -16.47
C ALA A 472 15.29 -8.69 -17.82
N CYS A 473 15.59 -7.50 -18.36
CA CYS A 473 16.20 -7.37 -19.68
C CYS A 473 17.70 -7.76 -19.66
N PRO A 474 18.11 -8.87 -20.28
CA PRO A 474 19.51 -9.31 -20.27
C PRO A 474 20.43 -8.36 -21.05
N GLU A 475 19.90 -7.67 -22.04
CA GLU A 475 20.62 -6.71 -22.87
C GLU A 475 20.55 -5.28 -22.31
N LYS A 476 19.76 -5.03 -21.24
CA LYS A 476 19.59 -3.71 -20.58
C LYS A 476 19.17 -2.58 -21.53
N VAL A 477 18.26 -2.90 -22.44
CA VAL A 477 17.80 -1.98 -23.50
C VAL A 477 16.44 -1.35 -23.21
N ILE A 478 15.76 -1.77 -22.14
CA ILE A 478 14.46 -1.23 -21.72
C ILE A 478 14.68 -0.17 -20.67
N THR A 479 14.00 0.96 -20.82
CA THR A 479 13.99 2.05 -19.86
C THR A 479 12.55 2.51 -19.61
N LEU A 480 12.22 2.78 -18.34
CA LEU A 480 10.95 3.35 -17.94
C LEU A 480 10.98 4.87 -18.05
N GLU A 481 9.89 5.46 -18.52
CA GLU A 481 9.71 6.90 -18.61
C GLU A 481 8.40 7.30 -17.92
N ALA A 482 8.51 7.93 -16.74
CA ALA A 482 7.36 8.42 -16.02
C ALA A 482 6.68 9.57 -16.77
N GLY A 483 5.35 9.52 -16.88
CA GLY A 483 4.58 10.53 -17.59
C GLY A 483 3.15 10.09 -17.84
N PHE A 484 2.32 11.01 -18.33
CA PHE A 484 0.93 10.73 -18.64
C PHE A 484 0.60 11.29 -20.04
N ASN A 485 0.28 10.40 -20.97
CA ASN A 485 -0.15 10.76 -22.31
C ASN A 485 -1.67 10.99 -22.32
N TRP A 486 -2.13 12.14 -22.75
CA TRP A 486 -3.56 12.48 -22.80
C TRP A 486 -4.25 12.04 -24.10
N ASP A 487 -3.54 11.48 -25.05
CA ASP A 487 -4.15 10.81 -26.21
C ASP A 487 -4.69 9.43 -25.77
N TRP A 488 -5.96 9.37 -25.44
CA TRP A 488 -6.65 8.17 -24.96
C TRP A 488 -6.69 7.03 -25.97
N GLN A 489 -6.66 7.34 -27.26
CA GLN A 489 -6.57 6.31 -28.30
C GLN A 489 -5.17 5.70 -28.34
N ALA A 490 -4.14 6.55 -28.33
CA ALA A 490 -2.75 6.10 -28.30
C ALA A 490 -2.43 5.29 -27.04
N ARG A 491 -2.97 5.67 -25.87
CA ARG A 491 -2.78 4.93 -24.61
C ARG A 491 -3.35 3.52 -24.64
N LYS A 492 -4.51 3.35 -25.28
CA LYS A 492 -5.22 2.06 -25.40
C LYS A 492 -4.68 1.20 -26.54
N ALA A 493 -3.98 1.80 -27.49
CA ALA A 493 -3.48 1.12 -28.67
C ALA A 493 -2.23 0.27 -28.38
N ASN A 494 -2.07 -0.80 -29.16
CA ASN A 494 -0.85 -1.57 -29.21
C ASN A 494 0.25 -0.77 -29.93
N LYS A 495 1.13 -0.13 -29.17
CA LYS A 495 2.28 0.60 -29.72
C LYS A 495 3.37 -0.40 -30.08
N LEU A 496 3.84 -0.38 -31.31
CA LEU A 496 5.00 -1.16 -31.72
C LEU A 496 6.28 -0.60 -31.06
N VAL A 497 6.93 -1.42 -30.25
CA VAL A 497 8.20 -1.07 -29.58
C VAL A 497 9.38 -1.51 -30.42
N HIS A 498 9.36 -2.77 -30.91
CA HIS A 498 10.38 -3.34 -31.77
C HIS A 498 9.84 -4.49 -32.60
N GLU A 499 10.31 -4.62 -33.84
CA GLU A 499 9.99 -5.71 -34.73
C GLU A 499 11.21 -6.01 -35.61
N GLU A 500 11.45 -7.28 -35.91
CA GLU A 500 12.50 -7.71 -36.84
C GLU A 500 12.09 -8.96 -37.61
N PRO A 501 12.77 -9.25 -38.75
CA PRO A 501 12.54 -10.50 -39.46
C PRO A 501 12.85 -11.73 -38.62
N ALA A 502 12.09 -12.80 -38.83
CA ALA A 502 12.42 -14.09 -38.26
C ALA A 502 13.58 -14.74 -39.03
N ALA A 503 14.48 -15.38 -38.27
CA ALA A 503 15.45 -16.31 -38.84
C ALA A 503 14.73 -17.53 -39.41
N CYS A 504 15.05 -17.88 -40.64
CA CYS A 504 14.52 -19.07 -41.30
C CYS A 504 15.42 -20.29 -41.04
N CYS A 505 14.80 -21.41 -40.76
CA CYS A 505 15.49 -22.68 -40.57
C CYS A 505 16.30 -23.07 -41.79
N ILE A 506 17.59 -23.31 -41.64
CA ILE A 506 18.48 -23.70 -42.74
C ILE A 506 18.15 -25.06 -43.37
N SER A 507 17.34 -25.89 -42.70
CA SER A 507 16.94 -27.22 -43.16
C SER A 507 15.57 -27.19 -43.87
N CYS A 508 14.55 -26.53 -43.34
CA CYS A 508 13.19 -26.59 -43.87
C CYS A 508 12.63 -25.21 -44.32
N GLY A 509 13.36 -24.11 -44.10
CA GLY A 509 12.92 -22.75 -44.48
C GLY A 509 11.88 -22.13 -43.54
N LYS A 510 11.35 -22.85 -42.52
CA LYS A 510 10.33 -22.33 -41.57
C LYS A 510 10.94 -21.21 -40.75
N PRO A 511 10.26 -20.03 -40.60
CA PRO A 511 10.66 -19.01 -39.63
C PRO A 511 10.48 -19.58 -38.21
N PHE A 512 11.43 -19.29 -37.27
CA PHE A 512 11.40 -19.94 -35.95
C PHE A 512 11.86 -19.08 -34.78
N ALA A 513 12.67 -18.06 -34.97
CA ALA A 513 13.20 -17.22 -33.90
C ALA A 513 13.56 -15.82 -34.44
N PRO A 514 13.72 -14.80 -33.58
CA PRO A 514 14.27 -13.51 -33.98
C PRO A 514 15.66 -13.64 -34.61
N ALA A 515 15.90 -12.92 -35.69
CA ALA A 515 17.18 -13.00 -36.40
C ALA A 515 18.36 -12.50 -35.56
N SER A 516 18.17 -11.43 -34.80
CA SER A 516 19.15 -10.90 -33.84
C SER A 516 19.52 -11.90 -32.76
N MET A 517 18.55 -12.63 -32.22
CA MET A 517 18.75 -13.66 -31.18
C MET A 517 19.61 -14.80 -31.73
N VAL A 518 19.29 -15.32 -32.93
CA VAL A 518 20.08 -16.41 -33.55
C VAL A 518 21.50 -15.95 -33.81
N LYS A 519 21.68 -14.73 -34.31
CA LYS A 519 22.99 -14.12 -34.55
C LYS A 519 23.79 -14.01 -33.24
N MET A 520 23.19 -13.40 -32.20
CA MET A 520 23.82 -13.20 -30.89
C MET A 520 24.24 -14.54 -30.24
N LEU A 521 23.35 -15.54 -30.26
CA LEU A 521 23.66 -16.87 -29.73
C LEU A 521 24.81 -17.53 -30.51
N THR A 522 24.81 -17.42 -31.82
CA THR A 522 25.88 -17.97 -32.68
C THR A 522 27.22 -17.32 -32.35
N GLU A 523 27.28 -15.98 -32.26
CA GLU A 523 28.49 -15.23 -31.92
C GLU A 523 29.01 -15.54 -30.50
N LYS A 524 28.13 -15.66 -29.49
CA LYS A 524 28.52 -16.00 -28.11
C LYS A 524 29.02 -17.45 -28.01
N LEU A 525 28.37 -18.38 -28.69
CA LEU A 525 28.63 -19.82 -28.53
C LEU A 525 29.71 -20.37 -29.48
N GLN A 526 30.06 -19.69 -30.57
CA GLN A 526 31.06 -20.16 -31.52
C GLN A 526 32.46 -20.43 -30.91
N ARG A 527 32.77 -19.81 -29.78
CA ARG A 527 34.03 -20.04 -29.06
C ARG A 527 33.94 -21.13 -27.97
N HIS A 528 32.74 -21.65 -27.73
CA HIS A 528 32.52 -22.67 -26.71
C HIS A 528 32.79 -24.07 -27.30
N SER A 529 33.54 -24.92 -26.58
CA SER A 529 33.98 -26.24 -27.06
C SER A 529 32.83 -27.15 -27.51
N HIS A 530 31.66 -27.07 -26.89
CA HIS A 530 30.48 -27.88 -27.22
C HIS A 530 29.72 -27.39 -28.48
N PHE A 531 29.97 -26.18 -28.95
CA PHE A 531 29.28 -25.58 -30.09
C PHE A 531 30.16 -25.44 -31.33
N GLN A 532 31.10 -26.39 -31.53
CA GLN A 532 31.95 -26.41 -32.72
C GLN A 532 31.36 -27.31 -33.81
N GLY A 533 31.78 -27.07 -35.06
CA GLY A 533 31.37 -27.87 -36.20
C GLY A 533 29.86 -27.79 -36.47
N GLU A 534 29.17 -28.93 -36.39
CA GLU A 534 27.75 -28.99 -36.69
C GLU A 534 26.85 -28.57 -35.51
N ALA A 535 27.36 -28.59 -34.28
CA ALA A 535 26.61 -28.15 -33.13
C ALA A 535 26.21 -26.65 -33.22
N ILE A 536 27.11 -25.80 -33.74
CA ILE A 536 26.82 -24.39 -33.96
C ILE A 536 25.78 -24.18 -35.10
N ARG A 537 25.81 -25.03 -36.14
CA ARG A 537 24.87 -24.99 -37.27
C ARG A 537 23.43 -25.26 -36.81
N ARG A 538 23.24 -26.10 -35.78
CA ARG A 538 21.94 -26.40 -35.19
C ARG A 538 21.25 -25.20 -34.55
N LEU A 539 21.99 -24.15 -34.15
CA LEU A 539 21.40 -22.89 -33.68
C LEU A 539 20.57 -22.18 -34.75
N SER A 540 20.86 -22.45 -36.03
CA SER A 540 20.10 -21.91 -37.17
C SER A 540 19.01 -22.87 -37.67
N MET A 541 18.63 -23.88 -36.90
CA MET A 541 17.55 -24.82 -37.23
C MET A 541 16.35 -24.59 -36.27
N CYS A 542 15.14 -24.78 -36.81
CA CYS A 542 13.94 -24.84 -35.96
C CYS A 542 13.97 -26.08 -35.04
N GLU A 543 13.14 -26.09 -34.00
CA GLU A 543 13.11 -27.15 -33.01
C GLU A 543 12.98 -28.54 -33.65
N ASP A 544 12.00 -28.71 -34.56
CA ASP A 544 11.75 -30.00 -35.23
C ASP A 544 12.96 -30.50 -36.04
N CYS A 545 13.61 -29.61 -36.80
CA CYS A 545 14.77 -29.95 -37.60
C CYS A 545 16.02 -30.21 -36.75
N ARG A 546 16.17 -29.48 -35.65
CA ARG A 546 17.26 -29.68 -34.70
C ARG A 546 17.18 -31.06 -34.04
N VAL A 547 15.99 -31.43 -33.57
CA VAL A 547 15.73 -32.74 -32.96
C VAL A 547 16.01 -33.86 -33.99
N ARG A 548 15.50 -33.70 -35.22
CA ARG A 548 15.71 -34.69 -36.28
C ARG A 548 17.21 -34.85 -36.62
N ASP A 549 17.94 -33.77 -36.77
CA ASP A 549 19.40 -33.79 -37.06
C ASP A 549 20.20 -34.45 -35.93
N ILE A 550 19.77 -34.28 -34.68
CA ILE A 550 20.38 -34.96 -33.54
C ILE A 550 20.13 -36.48 -33.59
N PHE A 551 18.89 -36.89 -33.84
CA PHE A 551 18.52 -38.30 -33.89
C PHE A 551 19.19 -39.03 -35.09
N GLU A 552 19.19 -38.44 -36.28
CA GLU A 552 19.87 -38.99 -37.46
C GLU A 552 21.36 -39.22 -37.21
N LYS A 553 22.02 -38.36 -36.44
CA LYS A 553 23.42 -38.56 -36.05
C LYS A 553 23.63 -39.61 -34.98
N MET A 554 22.70 -39.71 -34.03
CA MET A 554 22.75 -40.80 -33.03
C MET A 554 22.61 -42.18 -33.67
N GLU A 555 21.82 -42.28 -34.74
CA GLU A 555 21.72 -43.53 -35.50
C GLU A 555 23.02 -43.84 -36.28
N GLN A 556 23.70 -42.83 -36.80
CA GLN A 556 24.96 -42.98 -37.56
C GLN A 556 26.18 -43.21 -36.65
N ASP A 557 26.26 -42.57 -35.49
CA ASP A 557 27.31 -42.74 -34.48
C ASP A 557 26.73 -42.72 -33.06
N PRO A 558 26.26 -43.84 -32.51
CA PRO A 558 25.69 -43.93 -31.19
C PRO A 558 26.62 -43.47 -30.05
N GLN A 559 27.92 -43.44 -30.30
CA GLN A 559 28.92 -43.02 -29.30
C GLN A 559 29.27 -41.52 -29.42
N SER A 560 28.74 -40.80 -30.38
CA SER A 560 29.05 -39.35 -30.58
C SER A 560 28.67 -38.47 -29.39
N GLN A 561 27.68 -38.86 -28.60
CA GLN A 561 27.27 -38.11 -27.43
C GLN A 561 28.05 -38.41 -26.13
N THR A 562 28.80 -39.49 -26.11
CA THR A 562 29.63 -39.86 -24.94
C THR A 562 31.05 -39.30 -25.02
N ARG A 563 31.42 -38.68 -26.14
CA ARG A 563 32.68 -37.94 -26.29
C ARG A 563 32.49 -36.46 -25.90
N VAL A 564 32.54 -36.23 -24.56
CA VAL A 564 32.59 -34.88 -23.99
C VAL A 564 34.02 -34.42 -23.86
#